data_3282ea893166e64d8d9ebf5a1d3b0e3c
#
_entry.id   3282ea893166e64d8d9ebf5a1d3b0e3c
#
_cell.length_a   1.000
_cell.length_b   1.000
_cell.length_c   1.000
_cell.angle_alpha   90.00
_cell.angle_beta   90.00
_cell.angle_gamma   90.00
#
_symmetry.space_group_name_H-M   'P 1'
#
loop_
_entity.id
_entity.type
_entity.pdbx_description
1 polymer ?
#
loop_
_entity_poly.entity_id
_entity_poly.type
_entity_poly.pdbx_seq_one_letter_code
_entity_poly.pdbx_strand_id
1 'polypeptide(L)'
;PGVTDGKKSFIRNARRLDNGHYLVAHYGGKRVVEYDENGKSCWEVEVSGGAHSVIRLDNGNTLVAVADADKNPRIMEFDKAGIVVWELSNRDLKGSPLKFLSGMQYLPGVGLLFTNWQGHGVKDKAPHMFLVDRQKNILCTFGLHDSIQTLSSVYIPDKGCFH
;
A
#
# COMPACT_ATOMS: atom_id res chain seq x y z
N PRO A 1 -24.78 -2.98 0.71
CA PRO A 1 -24.89 -3.21 2.15
C PRO A 1 -23.65 -2.62 2.81
N GLY A 2 -23.85 -1.57 3.65
CA GLY A 2 -22.72 -0.90 4.26
C GLY A 2 -22.05 -1.80 5.27
N VAL A 3 -20.75 -2.00 5.14
CA VAL A 3 -19.92 -2.61 6.18
C VAL A 3 -19.79 -1.58 7.32
N THR A 4 -20.76 -1.56 8.17
CA THR A 4 -20.76 -0.73 9.39
C THR A 4 -20.58 -1.65 10.59
N ASP A 5 -19.34 -1.83 11.02
CA ASP A 5 -19.06 -2.47 12.31
C ASP A 5 -19.23 -1.51 13.50
N GLY A 6 -19.95 -0.40 13.30
CA GLY A 6 -20.22 0.61 14.32
C GLY A 6 -19.01 1.39 14.84
N LYS A 7 -17.81 1.05 14.45
CA LYS A 7 -16.57 1.78 14.73
C LYS A 7 -16.09 2.46 13.46
N LYS A 8 -15.56 3.66 13.56
CA LYS A 8 -15.09 4.51 12.46
C LYS A 8 -14.14 3.74 11.53
N SER A 9 -14.68 2.86 10.69
CA SER A 9 -13.94 2.10 9.69
C SER A 9 -13.78 3.00 8.48
N PHE A 10 -12.66 3.74 8.43
CA PHE A 10 -12.30 4.49 7.24
C PHE A 10 -11.73 3.50 6.21
N ILE A 11 -12.43 3.33 5.10
CA ILE A 11 -11.90 2.63 3.93
C ILE A 11 -11.00 3.61 3.17
N ARG A 12 -9.78 3.19 2.84
CA ARG A 12 -8.82 3.99 2.07
C ARG A 12 -8.63 3.48 0.65
N ASN A 13 -8.78 2.19 0.44
CA ASN A 13 -8.61 1.58 -0.88
C ASN A 13 -9.57 0.40 -1.02
N ALA A 14 -10.13 0.24 -2.20
CA ALA A 14 -10.89 -0.93 -2.60
C ALA A 14 -10.54 -1.27 -4.05
N ARG A 15 -10.28 -2.54 -4.33
CA ARG A 15 -9.95 -3.05 -5.66
C ARG A 15 -10.87 -4.20 -6.01
N ARG A 16 -11.47 -4.16 -7.19
CA ARG A 16 -12.17 -5.30 -7.76
C ARG A 16 -11.13 -6.30 -8.26
N LEU A 17 -11.28 -7.57 -7.90
CA LEU A 17 -10.47 -8.68 -8.34
C LEU A 17 -11.07 -9.33 -9.59
N ASP A 18 -10.27 -10.11 -10.34
CA ASP A 18 -10.71 -10.78 -11.57
C ASP A 18 -11.82 -11.82 -11.31
N ASN A 19 -11.85 -12.41 -10.13
CA ASN A 19 -12.93 -13.31 -9.69
C ASN A 19 -14.24 -12.60 -9.31
N GLY A 20 -14.31 -11.26 -9.47
CA GLY A 20 -15.48 -10.46 -9.13
C GLY A 20 -15.54 -9.98 -7.69
N HIS A 21 -14.69 -10.47 -6.79
CA HIS A 21 -14.60 -10.05 -5.40
C HIS A 21 -14.03 -8.65 -5.24
N TYR A 22 -14.11 -8.11 -4.04
CA TYR A 22 -13.57 -6.81 -3.67
C TYR A 22 -12.56 -6.95 -2.53
N LEU A 23 -11.34 -6.51 -2.76
CA LEU A 23 -10.28 -6.45 -1.75
C LEU A 23 -10.26 -5.04 -1.15
N VAL A 24 -10.50 -4.93 0.15
CA VAL A 24 -10.77 -3.65 0.83
C VAL A 24 -9.79 -3.42 1.97
N ALA A 25 -9.14 -2.26 1.95
CA ALA A 25 -8.25 -1.79 3.02
C ALA A 25 -9.04 -0.94 4.03
N HIS A 26 -9.31 -1.49 5.20
CA HIS A 26 -9.98 -0.83 6.33
C HIS A 26 -8.95 -0.14 7.22
N TYR A 27 -8.70 1.14 6.94
CA TYR A 27 -7.71 1.93 7.68
C TYR A 27 -8.02 1.99 9.19
N GLY A 28 -9.22 2.42 9.54
CA GLY A 28 -9.64 2.52 10.95
C GLY A 28 -9.84 1.17 11.62
N GLY A 29 -10.18 0.14 10.85
CA GLY A 29 -10.31 -1.25 11.31
C GLY A 29 -8.99 -2.00 11.41
N LYS A 30 -7.89 -1.43 10.94
CA LYS A 30 -6.55 -2.05 10.91
C LYS A 30 -6.55 -3.46 10.32
N ARG A 31 -7.24 -3.63 9.19
CA ARG A 31 -7.40 -4.93 8.53
C ARG A 31 -7.59 -4.79 7.03
N VAL A 32 -7.37 -5.87 6.33
CA VAL A 32 -7.73 -6.04 4.92
C VAL A 32 -8.70 -7.20 4.81
N VAL A 33 -9.77 -7.00 4.04
CA VAL A 33 -10.82 -7.99 3.86
C VAL A 33 -11.09 -8.17 2.37
N GLU A 34 -11.21 -9.42 1.94
CA GLU A 34 -11.79 -9.78 0.65
C GLU A 34 -13.26 -10.13 0.83
N TYR A 35 -14.11 -9.45 0.09
CA TYR A 35 -15.56 -9.67 0.07
C TYR A 35 -15.98 -10.28 -1.27
N ASP A 36 -16.90 -11.23 -1.25
CA ASP A 36 -17.58 -11.70 -2.45
C ASP A 36 -18.56 -10.62 -3.00
N GLU A 37 -19.19 -10.92 -4.12
CA GLU A 37 -20.17 -10.04 -4.76
C GLU A 37 -21.41 -9.72 -3.89
N ASN A 38 -21.69 -10.57 -2.89
CA ASN A 38 -22.79 -10.41 -1.94
C ASN A 38 -22.37 -9.64 -0.68
N GLY A 39 -21.07 -9.27 -0.57
CA GLY A 39 -20.50 -8.57 0.59
C GLY A 39 -20.16 -9.49 1.76
N LYS A 40 -20.08 -10.80 1.54
CA LYS A 40 -19.62 -11.75 2.54
C LYS A 40 -18.09 -11.79 2.55
N SER A 41 -17.48 -11.75 3.75
CA SER A 41 -16.03 -11.92 3.93
C SER A 41 -15.59 -13.33 3.53
N CYS A 42 -14.59 -13.41 2.65
CA CYS A 42 -13.99 -14.65 2.17
C CYS A 42 -12.57 -14.85 2.68
N TRP A 43 -11.87 -13.76 2.99
CA TRP A 43 -10.50 -13.75 3.52
C TRP A 43 -10.27 -12.46 4.29
N GLU A 44 -9.49 -12.53 5.37
CA GLU A 44 -9.19 -11.37 6.19
C GLU A 44 -7.81 -11.51 6.84
N VAL A 45 -7.09 -10.39 6.97
CA VAL A 45 -5.89 -10.28 7.80
C VAL A 45 -5.93 -8.98 8.61
N GLU A 46 -5.49 -9.05 9.86
CA GLU A 46 -5.24 -7.89 10.70
C GLU A 46 -3.83 -7.35 10.46
N VAL A 47 -3.67 -6.04 10.60
CA VAL A 47 -2.38 -5.35 10.51
C VAL A 47 -2.16 -4.43 11.71
N SER A 48 -0.92 -4.12 12.01
CA SER A 48 -0.53 -3.35 13.21
C SER A 48 -0.88 -1.86 13.15
N GLY A 49 -1.31 -1.34 12.00
CA GLY A 49 -1.67 0.07 11.78
C GLY A 49 -2.71 0.25 10.71
N GLY A 50 -2.93 1.48 10.24
CA GLY A 50 -3.92 1.76 9.23
C GLY A 50 -3.59 1.12 7.87
N ALA A 51 -4.39 0.15 7.41
CA ALA A 51 -4.30 -0.38 6.05
C ALA A 51 -4.72 0.69 5.04
N HIS A 52 -3.79 1.19 4.23
CA HIS A 52 -4.07 2.30 3.31
C HIS A 52 -4.22 1.87 1.86
N SER A 53 -3.34 1.01 1.36
CA SER A 53 -3.40 0.48 0.00
C SER A 53 -3.23 -1.03 0.00
N VAL A 54 -3.85 -1.70 -0.96
CA VAL A 54 -3.84 -3.16 -1.06
C VAL A 54 -3.78 -3.62 -2.51
N ILE A 55 -3.03 -4.68 -2.78
CA ILE A 55 -2.90 -5.29 -4.10
C ILE A 55 -2.93 -6.81 -3.95
N ARG A 56 -3.76 -7.50 -4.73
CA ARG A 56 -3.64 -8.95 -4.94
C ARG A 56 -2.62 -9.20 -6.04
N LEU A 57 -1.63 -10.05 -5.79
CA LEU A 57 -0.65 -10.49 -6.76
C LEU A 57 -1.14 -11.73 -7.52
N ASP A 58 -0.56 -12.00 -8.69
CA ASP A 58 -0.92 -13.16 -9.54
C ASP A 58 -0.69 -14.51 -8.85
N ASN A 59 0.27 -14.60 -7.93
CA ASN A 59 0.50 -15.79 -7.11
C ASN A 59 -0.56 -16.00 -6.01
N GLY A 60 -1.47 -15.05 -5.86
CA GLY A 60 -2.54 -15.04 -4.86
C GLY A 60 -2.16 -14.42 -3.53
N ASN A 61 -0.92 -13.97 -3.34
CA ASN A 61 -0.51 -13.22 -2.16
C ASN A 61 -1.09 -11.80 -2.18
N THR A 62 -1.12 -11.15 -1.02
CA THR A 62 -1.68 -9.79 -0.86
C THR A 62 -0.63 -8.84 -0.31
N LEU A 63 -0.31 -7.80 -1.07
CA LEU A 63 0.49 -6.67 -0.58
C LEU A 63 -0.41 -5.67 0.14
N VAL A 64 0.03 -5.20 1.29
CA VAL A 64 -0.67 -4.22 2.13
C VAL A 64 0.29 -3.12 2.54
N ALA A 65 -0.03 -1.87 2.19
CA ALA A 65 0.64 -0.70 2.74
C ALA A 65 0.01 -0.35 4.09
N VAL A 66 0.77 -0.54 5.16
CA VAL A 66 0.42 -0.16 6.53
C VAL A 66 1.01 1.21 6.80
N ALA A 67 0.15 2.22 6.82
CA ALA A 67 0.56 3.62 6.66
C ALA A 67 1.33 4.20 7.84
N ASP A 68 0.95 3.84 9.06
CA ASP A 68 1.36 4.54 10.28
C ASP A 68 1.56 3.61 11.50
N ALA A 69 1.86 2.33 11.26
CA ALA A 69 2.03 1.33 12.32
C ALA A 69 3.05 1.79 13.38
N ASP A 70 2.59 2.29 14.49
CA ASP A 70 3.42 2.74 15.64
C ASP A 70 4.63 3.59 15.20
N LYS A 71 4.42 4.54 14.26
CA LYS A 71 5.45 5.36 13.62
C LYS A 71 6.48 4.55 12.81
N ASN A 72 6.16 3.34 12.43
CA ASN A 72 6.97 2.47 11.60
C ASN A 72 6.17 1.97 10.39
N PRO A 73 5.90 2.85 9.39
CA PRO A 73 5.24 2.49 8.17
C PRO A 73 5.92 1.31 7.50
N ARG A 74 5.15 0.38 6.95
CA ARG A 74 5.69 -0.82 6.31
C ARG A 74 4.77 -1.33 5.21
N ILE A 75 5.34 -2.03 4.25
CA ILE A 75 4.58 -2.81 3.27
C ILE A 75 4.77 -4.27 3.62
N MET A 76 3.67 -4.99 3.75
CA MET A 76 3.66 -6.40 4.12
C MET A 76 3.04 -7.21 2.98
N GLU A 77 3.59 -8.39 2.71
CA GLU A 77 2.98 -9.37 1.82
C GLU A 77 2.51 -10.55 2.65
N PHE A 78 1.25 -10.86 2.51
CA PHE A 78 0.59 -12.01 3.14
C PHE A 78 0.35 -13.09 2.09
N ASP A 79 0.60 -14.33 2.46
CA ASP A 79 0.15 -15.47 1.66
C ASP A 79 -1.37 -15.70 1.80
N LYS A 80 -1.88 -16.74 1.12
CA LYS A 80 -3.30 -17.10 1.17
C LYS A 80 -3.78 -17.52 2.56
N ALA A 81 -2.86 -18.01 3.41
CA ALA A 81 -3.15 -18.39 4.79
C ALA A 81 -3.09 -17.18 5.76
N GLY A 82 -2.74 -15.98 5.27
CA GLY A 82 -2.58 -14.78 6.09
C GLY A 82 -1.23 -14.69 6.82
N ILE A 83 -0.25 -15.48 6.40
CA ILE A 83 1.11 -15.46 6.98
C ILE A 83 1.95 -14.42 6.22
N VAL A 84 2.71 -13.61 6.97
CA VAL A 84 3.65 -12.64 6.39
C VAL A 84 4.82 -13.38 5.76
N VAL A 85 5.00 -13.21 4.44
CA VAL A 85 6.08 -13.83 3.66
C VAL A 85 7.13 -12.84 3.15
N TRP A 86 6.83 -11.54 3.21
CA TRP A 86 7.77 -10.47 2.88
C TRP A 86 7.33 -9.17 3.57
N GLU A 87 8.31 -8.34 3.96
CA GLU A 87 8.06 -7.02 4.56
C GLU A 87 9.10 -6.02 4.06
N LEU A 88 8.70 -4.77 3.81
CA LEU A 88 9.58 -3.63 3.59
C LEU A 88 9.28 -2.56 4.63
N SER A 89 10.31 -2.08 5.32
CA SER A 89 10.18 -1.09 6.39
C SER A 89 11.35 -0.08 6.38
N ASN A 90 11.35 0.86 7.31
CA ASN A 90 12.45 1.81 7.48
C ASN A 90 13.83 1.16 7.72
N ARG A 91 13.87 -0.09 8.18
CA ARG A 91 15.14 -0.83 8.37
C ARG A 91 15.81 -1.16 7.04
N ASP A 92 15.02 -1.31 5.99
CA ASP A 92 15.48 -1.71 4.66
C ASP A 92 15.88 -0.48 3.82
N LEU A 93 15.31 0.70 4.08
CA LEU A 93 15.48 1.93 3.30
C LEU A 93 16.41 2.93 4.00
N LYS A 94 17.70 2.60 4.09
CA LYS A 94 18.71 3.41 4.78
C LYS A 94 18.77 4.84 4.24
N GLY A 95 18.66 5.84 5.13
CA GLY A 95 18.76 7.25 4.79
C GLY A 95 17.52 7.87 4.11
N SER A 96 16.46 7.09 3.92
CA SER A 96 15.23 7.54 3.24
C SER A 96 13.99 7.14 4.05
N PRO A 97 13.72 7.82 5.16
CA PRO A 97 12.67 7.37 6.09
C PRO A 97 11.28 7.45 5.47
N LEU A 98 10.52 6.38 5.64
CA LEU A 98 9.09 6.37 5.40
C LEU A 98 8.38 7.18 6.49
N LYS A 99 7.42 8.01 6.10
CA LYS A 99 6.59 8.80 7.00
C LYS A 99 5.17 8.24 7.06
N PHE A 100 4.56 8.05 5.89
CA PHE A 100 3.22 7.54 5.76
C PHE A 100 3.04 6.91 4.36
N LEU A 101 2.73 5.64 4.32
CA LEU A 101 2.49 4.93 3.06
C LEU A 101 1.07 5.16 2.58
N SER A 102 0.91 5.56 1.31
CA SER A 102 -0.41 5.84 0.74
C SER A 102 -0.68 5.06 -0.55
N GLY A 103 -0.32 5.56 -1.72
CA GLY A 103 -0.53 4.87 -2.99
C GLY A 103 0.50 3.76 -3.21
N MET A 104 0.09 2.70 -3.91
CA MET A 104 0.95 1.56 -4.23
C MET A 104 0.54 0.92 -5.55
N GLN A 105 1.53 0.53 -6.37
CA GLN A 105 1.37 -0.25 -7.59
C GLN A 105 2.48 -1.30 -7.68
N TYR A 106 2.12 -2.54 -7.98
CA TYR A 106 3.08 -3.58 -8.31
C TYR A 106 3.33 -3.58 -9.82
N LEU A 107 4.60 -3.59 -10.21
CA LEU A 107 5.07 -3.64 -11.60
C LEU A 107 5.71 -5.01 -11.83
N PRO A 108 5.04 -5.97 -12.50
CA PRO A 108 5.57 -7.30 -12.73
C PRO A 108 6.95 -7.26 -13.39
N GLY A 109 7.89 -8.07 -12.89
CA GLY A 109 9.27 -8.12 -13.39
C GLY A 109 10.16 -6.93 -12.99
N VAL A 110 9.60 -5.88 -12.39
CA VAL A 110 10.34 -4.68 -11.96
C VAL A 110 10.38 -4.57 -10.45
N GLY A 111 9.21 -4.42 -9.82
CA GLY A 111 9.15 -4.23 -8.38
C GLY A 111 7.90 -3.51 -7.90
N LEU A 112 8.02 -2.82 -6.79
CA LEU A 112 6.94 -2.14 -6.10
C LEU A 112 7.16 -0.64 -6.13
N LEU A 113 6.21 0.07 -6.73
CA LEU A 113 6.12 1.52 -6.74
C LEU A 113 5.17 1.95 -5.61
N PHE A 114 5.59 2.88 -4.76
CA PHE A 114 4.73 3.38 -3.68
C PHE A 114 5.02 4.83 -3.32
N THR A 115 4.02 5.49 -2.77
CA THR A 115 4.12 6.89 -2.32
C THR A 115 4.32 6.96 -0.82
N ASN A 116 5.20 7.89 -0.43
CA ASN A 116 5.56 8.23 0.93
C ASN A 116 5.04 9.64 1.21
N TRP A 117 3.81 9.73 1.68
CA TRP A 117 3.17 11.01 1.98
C TRP A 117 3.84 11.67 3.19
N GLN A 118 4.26 12.93 3.03
CA GLN A 118 5.07 13.62 4.03
C GLN A 118 4.23 14.36 5.08
N GLY A 119 2.93 14.50 4.86
CA GLY A 119 2.04 15.28 5.72
C GLY A 119 1.66 16.63 5.10
N HIS A 120 0.66 17.28 5.68
CA HIS A 120 0.25 18.61 5.27
C HIS A 120 1.26 19.66 5.73
N GLY A 121 1.76 20.49 4.80
CA GLY A 121 2.67 21.60 5.10
C GLY A 121 4.07 21.20 5.57
N VAL A 122 4.44 19.93 5.45
CA VAL A 122 5.77 19.44 5.83
C VAL A 122 6.76 19.80 4.73
N LYS A 123 7.89 20.40 5.12
CA LYS A 123 9.03 20.74 4.25
C LYS A 123 10.17 19.72 4.40
N ASP A 124 9.84 18.47 4.63
CA ASP A 124 10.83 17.40 4.70
C ASP A 124 11.37 17.08 3.29
N LYS A 125 12.65 16.79 3.19
CA LYS A 125 13.32 16.43 1.93
C LYS A 125 13.35 14.93 1.65
N ALA A 126 12.61 14.13 2.41
CA ALA A 126 12.49 12.69 2.13
C ALA A 126 11.79 12.46 0.78
N PRO A 127 12.15 11.42 0.02
CA PRO A 127 11.48 11.12 -1.23
C PRO A 127 9.97 10.93 -1.06
N HIS A 128 9.19 11.46 -2.01
CA HIS A 128 7.74 11.32 -2.05
C HIS A 128 7.29 9.98 -2.65
N MET A 129 8.15 9.34 -3.44
CA MET A 129 7.88 8.08 -4.12
C MET A 129 9.14 7.24 -4.19
N PHE A 130 8.95 5.95 -4.11
CA PHE A 130 9.99 4.92 -4.25
C PHE A 130 9.57 3.87 -5.26
N LEU A 131 10.51 3.40 -6.05
CA LEU A 131 10.45 2.15 -6.76
C LEU A 131 11.51 1.22 -6.16
N VAL A 132 11.11 0.07 -5.66
CA VAL A 132 12.00 -0.92 -5.07
C VAL A 132 11.81 -2.29 -5.71
N ASP A 133 12.88 -3.06 -5.83
CA ASP A 133 12.79 -4.46 -6.26
C ASP A 133 12.37 -5.41 -5.12
N ARG A 134 12.24 -6.69 -5.42
CA ARG A 134 11.87 -7.71 -4.41
C ARG A 134 13.00 -8.00 -3.41
N GLN A 135 14.23 -7.65 -3.72
CA GLN A 135 15.40 -7.72 -2.84
C GLN A 135 15.52 -6.47 -1.95
N LYS A 136 14.54 -5.53 -2.07
CA LYS A 136 14.46 -4.26 -1.33
C LYS A 136 15.52 -3.23 -1.74
N ASN A 137 16.13 -3.38 -2.91
CA ASN A 137 16.99 -2.35 -3.46
C ASN A 137 16.13 -1.20 -4.00
N ILE A 138 16.53 0.03 -3.71
CA ILE A 138 15.90 1.23 -4.27
C ILE A 138 16.37 1.36 -5.72
N LEU A 139 15.45 1.20 -6.67
CA LEU A 139 15.70 1.36 -8.10
C LEU A 139 15.57 2.82 -8.54
N CYS A 140 14.61 3.55 -7.95
CA CYS A 140 14.37 4.95 -8.24
C CYS A 140 13.66 5.64 -7.06
N THR A 141 13.92 6.94 -6.92
CA THR A 141 13.17 7.80 -6.02
C THR A 141 12.73 9.06 -6.74
N PHE A 142 11.62 9.64 -6.29
CA PHE A 142 11.13 10.92 -6.80
C PHE A 142 10.86 11.88 -5.63
N GLY A 143 11.38 13.10 -5.76
CA GLY A 143 11.24 14.13 -4.74
C GLY A 143 11.49 15.52 -5.33
N LEU A 144 10.49 16.10 -6.03
CA LEU A 144 10.50 17.50 -6.49
C LEU A 144 9.84 18.39 -5.44
N HIS A 145 10.57 18.63 -4.34
CA HIS A 145 10.05 19.30 -3.15
C HIS A 145 9.61 20.75 -3.38
N ASP A 146 10.19 21.44 -4.35
CA ASP A 146 9.86 22.85 -4.66
C ASP A 146 8.59 22.95 -5.51
N SER A 147 8.27 21.92 -6.28
CA SER A 147 7.14 21.90 -7.21
C SER A 147 5.96 21.06 -6.72
N ILE A 148 6.24 20.04 -5.92
CA ILE A 148 5.26 19.08 -5.42
C ILE A 148 5.40 18.96 -3.90
N GLN A 149 4.39 19.40 -3.17
CA GLN A 149 4.44 19.37 -1.70
C GLN A 149 4.25 17.96 -1.16
N THR A 150 3.42 17.11 -1.82
CA THR A 150 3.14 15.76 -1.36
C THR A 150 2.50 14.92 -2.45
N LEU A 151 2.75 13.60 -2.43
CA LEU A 151 2.12 12.61 -3.30
C LEU A 151 1.34 11.61 -2.45
N SER A 152 0.06 11.45 -2.72
CA SER A 152 -0.81 10.48 -2.04
C SER A 152 -1.14 9.26 -2.89
N SER A 153 -0.90 9.33 -4.21
CA SER A 153 -1.20 8.23 -5.13
C SER A 153 -0.24 8.25 -6.31
N VAL A 154 -0.06 7.10 -6.93
CA VAL A 154 0.73 6.90 -8.14
C VAL A 154 0.06 5.83 -9.00
N TYR A 155 0.09 6.04 -10.31
CA TYR A 155 -0.36 5.08 -11.29
C TYR A 155 0.49 5.20 -12.56
N ILE A 156 1.03 4.08 -13.01
CA ILE A 156 1.71 3.95 -14.31
C ILE A 156 0.78 3.09 -15.17
N PRO A 157 0.27 3.59 -16.29
CA PRO A 157 -0.59 2.82 -17.18
C PRO A 157 0.18 1.69 -17.85
N ASP A 158 -0.47 0.53 -18.03
CA ASP A 158 0.13 -0.70 -18.59
C ASP A 158 0.56 -0.57 -20.06
N LYS A 159 0.13 0.45 -20.75
CA LYS A 159 0.54 0.73 -22.13
C LYS A 159 1.39 1.98 -22.17
N GLY A 160 2.69 1.74 -22.16
CA GLY A 160 3.78 2.62 -22.53
C GLY A 160 3.44 4.01 -23.04
N CYS A 161 3.36 4.97 -22.11
CA CYS A 161 3.58 6.37 -22.41
C CYS A 161 4.99 6.76 -21.92
N PHE A 162 5.99 6.00 -22.33
CA PHE A 162 7.38 6.44 -22.29
C PHE A 162 7.82 6.64 -23.75
N HIS A 163 7.49 7.82 -24.28
CA HIS A 163 8.13 8.40 -25.44
C HIS A 163 9.14 9.43 -25.01
#